data_95954d13c77a714df85f58c28a7c168b
#
_entry.id   95954d13c77a714df85f58c28a7c168b
#
_cell.length_a   1.000
_cell.length_b   1.000
_cell.length_c   1.000
_cell.angle_alpha   90.00
_cell.angle_beta   90.00
_cell.angle_gamma   90.00
#
_symmetry.space_group_name_H-M   'P 1'
#
loop_
_entity.id
_entity.type
_entity.pdbx_description
1 polymer ?
#
loop_
_entity_poly.entity_id
_entity_poly.type
_entity_poly.pdbx_seq_one_letter_code
_entity_poly.pdbx_strand_id
1 'polypeptide(L)'
;MFVLEALPALVLGVVVLFFLTDRPAKAKWLTDQERAWLENAMQDEERARAAKQSHSSAWRGLADIRVLALALVYFGTSAGLYTLGIWSPQIIRSFGASSLEIGFLNAFPAVIGVIAMILWARHSDRTKERSWHVIGACLLAAAGLIYAGNVSTLFTVMVALTLVTVGISASKPPLWSMPTLFLSGPAAAAGIAAINSIGNLGGFVGPMMIGVIREQTGSYSWGLYFVAGLLALSALVVMILSARANKSPTAELPHPHTH
;
A
#
# COMPACT_ATOMS: atom_id res chain seq x y z
N MET A 1 -12.65 -23.11 -11.79
CA MET A 1 -12.11 -22.21 -10.75
C MET A 1 -12.11 -20.76 -11.23
N PHE A 2 -11.34 -20.39 -12.26
CA PHE A 2 -11.26 -19.00 -12.79
C PHE A 2 -12.61 -18.37 -13.19
N VAL A 3 -13.55 -19.14 -13.75
CA VAL A 3 -14.88 -18.63 -14.11
C VAL A 3 -15.68 -18.23 -12.86
N LEU A 4 -15.61 -19.02 -11.79
CA LEU A 4 -16.30 -18.72 -10.51
C LEU A 4 -15.69 -17.49 -9.82
N GLU A 5 -14.38 -17.29 -9.93
CA GLU A 5 -13.68 -16.13 -9.39
C GLU A 5 -13.99 -14.84 -10.20
N ALA A 6 -14.19 -14.96 -11.52
CA ALA A 6 -14.53 -13.85 -12.38
C ALA A 6 -16.01 -13.42 -12.30
N LEU A 7 -16.92 -14.33 -11.94
CA LEU A 7 -18.36 -14.08 -11.91
C LEU A 7 -18.76 -12.88 -11.03
N PRO A 8 -18.28 -12.73 -9.78
CA PRO A 8 -18.58 -11.54 -8.96
C PRO A 8 -18.13 -10.23 -9.62
N ALA A 9 -16.96 -10.21 -10.28
CA ALA A 9 -16.45 -9.04 -10.95
C ALA A 9 -17.30 -8.66 -12.19
N LEU A 10 -17.77 -9.66 -12.95
CA LEU A 10 -18.67 -9.44 -14.07
C LEU A 10 -20.02 -8.89 -13.60
N VAL A 11 -20.61 -9.48 -12.57
CA VAL A 11 -21.88 -9.00 -11.99
C VAL A 11 -21.73 -7.57 -11.47
N LEU A 12 -20.68 -7.27 -10.72
CA LEU A 12 -20.40 -5.92 -10.23
C LEU A 12 -20.14 -4.95 -11.39
N GLY A 13 -19.47 -5.37 -12.45
CA GLY A 13 -19.26 -4.56 -13.66
C GLY A 13 -20.59 -4.16 -14.30
N VAL A 14 -21.52 -5.11 -14.44
CA VAL A 14 -22.86 -4.84 -14.95
C VAL A 14 -23.63 -3.89 -14.01
N VAL A 15 -23.57 -4.13 -12.68
CA VAL A 15 -24.20 -3.24 -11.69
C VAL A 15 -23.65 -1.82 -11.80
N VAL A 16 -22.34 -1.65 -11.93
CA VAL A 16 -21.70 -0.33 -12.08
C VAL A 16 -22.22 0.39 -13.31
N LEU A 17 -22.37 -0.28 -14.46
CA LEU A 17 -22.87 0.34 -15.68
C LEU A 17 -24.29 0.91 -15.55
N PHE A 18 -25.13 0.29 -14.70
CA PHE A 18 -26.53 0.71 -14.54
C PHE A 18 -26.75 1.65 -13.33
N PHE A 19 -25.94 1.52 -12.28
CA PHE A 19 -26.17 2.23 -11.02
C PHE A 19 -25.18 3.38 -10.78
N LEU A 20 -23.97 3.30 -11.33
CA LEU A 20 -22.98 4.34 -11.09
C LEU A 20 -23.19 5.49 -12.10
N THR A 21 -23.38 6.70 -11.57
CA THR A 21 -23.51 7.90 -12.38
C THR A 21 -22.18 8.60 -12.58
N ASP A 22 -21.86 8.98 -13.83
CA ASP A 22 -20.58 9.62 -14.19
C ASP A 22 -20.41 11.03 -13.60
N ARG A 23 -21.50 11.69 -13.29
CA ARG A 23 -21.50 13.09 -12.81
C ARG A 23 -22.58 13.30 -11.75
N PRO A 24 -22.32 14.14 -10.73
CA PRO A 24 -23.32 14.49 -9.71
C PRO A 24 -24.64 15.00 -10.32
N ALA A 25 -24.57 15.76 -11.40
CA ALA A 25 -25.75 16.27 -12.14
C ALA A 25 -26.74 15.17 -12.57
N LYS A 26 -26.27 13.94 -12.80
CA LYS A 26 -27.11 12.80 -13.20
C LYS A 26 -27.54 11.91 -12.03
N ALA A 27 -27.06 12.18 -10.81
CA ALA A 27 -27.34 11.38 -9.64
C ALA A 27 -28.77 11.62 -9.12
N LYS A 28 -29.69 10.70 -9.42
CA LYS A 28 -31.11 10.78 -9.02
C LYS A 28 -31.34 10.58 -7.52
N TRP A 29 -30.35 10.07 -6.80
CA TRP A 29 -30.40 9.82 -5.35
C TRP A 29 -29.95 11.03 -4.50
N LEU A 30 -29.42 12.11 -5.15
CA LEU A 30 -29.11 13.38 -4.51
C LEU A 30 -30.30 14.33 -4.60
N THR A 31 -30.54 15.06 -3.53
CA THR A 31 -31.45 16.21 -3.54
C THR A 31 -30.87 17.34 -4.40
N ASP A 32 -31.69 18.27 -4.85
CA ASP A 32 -31.22 19.39 -5.68
C ASP A 32 -30.21 20.28 -4.92
N GLN A 33 -30.38 20.44 -3.61
CA GLN A 33 -29.43 21.19 -2.76
C GLN A 33 -28.09 20.48 -2.63
N GLU A 34 -28.08 19.18 -2.36
CA GLU A 34 -26.85 18.38 -2.26
C GLU A 34 -26.10 18.34 -3.61
N ARG A 35 -26.85 18.24 -4.71
CA ARG A 35 -26.27 18.25 -6.06
C ARG A 35 -25.58 19.57 -6.35
N ALA A 36 -26.28 20.71 -6.11
CA ALA A 36 -25.72 22.04 -6.32
C ALA A 36 -24.50 22.30 -5.42
N TRP A 37 -24.55 21.87 -4.16
CA TRP A 37 -23.42 21.98 -3.25
C TRP A 37 -22.21 21.18 -3.74
N LEU A 38 -22.43 19.93 -4.16
CA LEU A 38 -21.36 19.05 -4.63
C LEU A 38 -20.74 19.57 -5.93
N GLU A 39 -21.55 20.06 -6.87
CA GLU A 39 -21.07 20.67 -8.12
C GLU A 39 -20.21 21.92 -7.85
N ASN A 40 -20.66 22.80 -6.96
CA ASN A 40 -19.89 23.97 -6.56
C ASN A 40 -18.58 23.59 -5.88
N ALA A 41 -18.61 22.64 -4.93
CA ALA A 41 -17.40 22.16 -4.26
C ALA A 41 -16.39 21.56 -5.26
N MET A 42 -16.85 20.76 -6.23
CA MET A 42 -15.99 20.21 -7.29
C MET A 42 -15.40 21.29 -8.20
N GLN A 43 -16.21 22.30 -8.58
CA GLN A 43 -15.71 23.42 -9.39
C GLN A 43 -14.66 24.25 -8.65
N ASP A 44 -14.85 24.50 -7.35
CA ASP A 44 -13.90 25.25 -6.55
C ASP A 44 -12.58 24.47 -6.35
N GLU A 45 -12.67 23.14 -6.17
CA GLU A 45 -11.48 22.28 -6.18
C GLU A 45 -10.77 22.30 -7.53
N GLU A 46 -11.51 22.26 -8.63
CA GLU A 46 -10.94 22.26 -9.97
C GLU A 46 -10.28 23.60 -10.29
N ARG A 47 -10.87 24.72 -9.88
CA ARG A 47 -10.27 26.06 -9.97
C ARG A 47 -9.00 26.17 -9.11
N ALA A 48 -9.04 25.67 -7.87
CA ALA A 48 -7.88 25.66 -6.99
C ALA A 48 -6.74 24.77 -7.53
N ARG A 49 -7.09 23.64 -8.16
CA ARG A 49 -6.14 22.78 -8.86
C ARG A 49 -5.55 23.46 -10.09
N ALA A 50 -6.40 24.09 -10.93
CA ALA A 50 -5.95 24.80 -12.13
C ALA A 50 -5.00 25.96 -11.77
N ALA A 51 -5.26 26.70 -10.70
CA ALA A 51 -4.39 27.77 -10.21
C ALA A 51 -3.01 27.24 -9.73
N LYS A 52 -2.94 26.00 -9.20
CA LYS A 52 -1.70 25.32 -8.82
C LYS A 52 -1.01 24.60 -9.99
N GLN A 53 -1.70 24.39 -11.11
CA GLN A 53 -1.24 23.58 -12.25
C GLN A 53 -0.30 24.31 -13.20
N SER A 54 0.06 25.59 -12.96
CA SER A 54 1.04 26.28 -13.83
C SER A 54 2.36 25.52 -13.79
N HIS A 55 2.60 24.63 -14.78
CA HIS A 55 3.88 23.99 -15.13
C HIS A 55 4.31 22.68 -14.44
N SER A 56 3.40 21.84 -13.89
CA SER A 56 3.81 20.50 -13.47
C SER A 56 3.87 19.54 -14.67
N SER A 57 5.03 19.40 -15.30
CA SER A 57 5.27 18.40 -16.35
C SER A 57 5.25 16.99 -15.75
N ALA A 58 4.68 16.01 -16.49
CA ALA A 58 4.72 14.58 -16.11
C ALA A 58 6.16 14.09 -15.84
N TRP A 59 7.14 14.59 -16.59
CA TRP A 59 8.56 14.30 -16.41
C TRP A 59 9.10 14.71 -15.04
N ARG A 60 8.60 15.80 -14.45
CA ARG A 60 8.97 16.18 -13.07
C ARG A 60 8.49 15.16 -12.05
N GLY A 61 7.30 14.59 -12.27
CA GLY A 61 6.81 13.50 -11.41
C GLY A 61 7.68 12.26 -11.48
N LEU A 62 8.15 11.88 -12.66
CA LEU A 62 9.04 10.73 -12.85
C LEU A 62 10.45 10.96 -12.28
N ALA A 63 10.99 12.19 -12.38
CA ALA A 63 12.33 12.54 -11.95
C ALA A 63 12.43 12.88 -10.45
N ASP A 64 11.32 12.98 -9.73
CA ASP A 64 11.32 13.30 -8.30
C ASP A 64 11.90 12.14 -7.49
N ILE A 65 12.98 12.39 -6.77
CA ILE A 65 13.64 11.38 -5.92
C ILE A 65 12.70 10.79 -4.87
N ARG A 66 11.68 11.55 -4.44
CA ARG A 66 10.66 11.05 -3.51
C ARG A 66 9.78 9.98 -4.14
N VAL A 67 9.50 10.11 -5.44
CA VAL A 67 8.76 9.09 -6.21
C VAL A 67 9.57 7.80 -6.29
N LEU A 68 10.87 7.89 -6.61
CA LEU A 68 11.74 6.71 -6.65
C LEU A 68 11.88 6.06 -5.27
N ALA A 69 11.97 6.86 -4.23
CA ALA A 69 12.02 6.35 -2.85
C ALA A 69 10.71 5.63 -2.46
N LEU A 70 9.54 6.21 -2.77
CA LEU A 70 8.25 5.54 -2.53
C LEU A 70 8.07 4.30 -3.42
N ALA A 71 8.61 4.30 -4.63
CA ALA A 71 8.63 3.11 -5.49
C ALA A 71 9.42 1.97 -4.85
N LEU A 72 10.58 2.26 -4.22
CA LEU A 72 11.36 1.28 -3.47
C LEU A 72 10.61 0.77 -2.23
N VAL A 73 9.90 1.65 -1.54
CA VAL A 73 9.04 1.24 -0.40
C VAL A 73 7.94 0.31 -0.88
N TYR A 74 7.27 0.66 -1.97
CA TYR A 74 6.22 -0.19 -2.55
C TYR A 74 6.78 -1.50 -3.09
N PHE A 75 8.01 -1.51 -3.63
CA PHE A 75 8.72 -2.72 -4.02
C PHE A 75 8.88 -3.69 -2.85
N GLY A 76 9.36 -3.23 -1.68
CA GLY A 76 9.51 -4.07 -0.49
C GLY A 76 8.17 -4.62 0.02
N THR A 77 7.12 -3.79 0.08
CA THR A 77 5.79 -4.22 0.53
C THR A 77 5.12 -5.16 -0.48
N SER A 78 5.33 -4.97 -1.79
CA SER A 78 4.87 -5.89 -2.84
C SER A 78 5.61 -7.23 -2.76
N ALA A 79 6.94 -7.21 -2.58
CA ALA A 79 7.72 -8.43 -2.37
C ALA A 79 7.15 -9.26 -1.21
N GLY A 80 6.87 -8.63 -0.07
CA GLY A 80 6.23 -9.28 1.07
C GLY A 80 4.84 -9.84 0.77
N LEU A 81 3.98 -9.05 0.10
CA LEU A 81 2.61 -9.45 -0.24
C LEU A 81 2.57 -10.70 -1.13
N TYR A 82 3.30 -10.68 -2.23
CA TYR A 82 3.33 -11.81 -3.18
C TYR A 82 4.05 -13.02 -2.61
N THR A 83 5.05 -12.79 -1.75
CA THR A 83 5.68 -13.87 -0.97
C THR A 83 4.66 -14.60 -0.10
N LEU A 84 3.83 -13.88 0.65
CA LEU A 84 2.76 -14.50 1.42
C LEU A 84 1.79 -15.28 0.53
N GLY A 85 1.35 -14.69 -0.59
CA GLY A 85 0.40 -15.34 -1.50
C GLY A 85 0.89 -16.67 -2.06
N ILE A 86 2.19 -16.77 -2.39
CA ILE A 86 2.78 -17.94 -3.03
C ILE A 86 3.31 -18.95 -2.01
N TRP A 87 4.00 -18.49 -0.97
CA TRP A 87 4.74 -19.35 -0.06
C TRP A 87 4.00 -19.70 1.22
N SER A 88 3.06 -18.88 1.72
CA SER A 88 2.27 -19.17 2.91
C SER A 88 1.51 -20.51 2.80
N PRO A 89 0.79 -20.83 1.70
CA PRO A 89 0.14 -22.13 1.56
C PRO A 89 1.12 -23.31 1.60
N GLN A 90 2.32 -23.13 1.01
CA GLN A 90 3.33 -24.18 0.98
C GLN A 90 3.98 -24.41 2.35
N ILE A 91 4.23 -23.32 3.08
CA ILE A 91 4.74 -23.39 4.45
C ILE A 91 3.71 -24.09 5.35
N ILE A 92 2.41 -23.73 5.28
CA ILE A 92 1.35 -24.37 6.07
C ILE A 92 1.24 -25.86 5.68
N ARG A 93 1.35 -26.19 4.40
CA ARG A 93 1.30 -27.59 3.91
C ARG A 93 2.43 -28.43 4.48
N SER A 94 3.62 -27.89 4.72
CA SER A 94 4.76 -28.62 5.29
C SER A 94 4.50 -29.15 6.72
N PHE A 95 3.48 -28.63 7.40
CA PHE A 95 3.00 -29.12 8.70
C PHE A 95 1.90 -30.19 8.59
N GLY A 96 1.63 -30.71 7.39
CA GLY A 96 0.63 -31.77 7.17
C GLY A 96 -0.80 -31.30 6.99
N ALA A 97 -1.07 -30.00 6.88
CA ALA A 97 -2.40 -29.46 6.70
C ALA A 97 -3.00 -29.86 5.34
N SER A 98 -4.28 -30.23 5.33
CA SER A 98 -5.08 -30.52 4.14
C SER A 98 -5.34 -29.23 3.33
N SER A 99 -5.74 -29.37 2.06
CA SER A 99 -6.03 -28.20 1.21
C SER A 99 -7.16 -27.32 1.76
N LEU A 100 -8.14 -27.89 2.42
CA LEU A 100 -9.23 -27.16 3.05
C LEU A 100 -8.74 -26.37 4.28
N GLU A 101 -7.96 -27.01 5.14
CA GLU A 101 -7.35 -26.36 6.31
C GLU A 101 -6.42 -25.20 5.90
N ILE A 102 -5.62 -25.39 4.84
CA ILE A 102 -4.77 -24.31 4.28
C ILE A 102 -5.63 -23.10 3.89
N GLY A 103 -6.80 -23.32 3.27
CA GLY A 103 -7.72 -22.25 2.91
C GLY A 103 -8.17 -21.44 4.13
N PHE A 104 -8.65 -22.11 5.18
CA PHE A 104 -9.08 -21.45 6.41
C PHE A 104 -7.93 -20.78 7.16
N LEU A 105 -6.78 -21.44 7.26
CA LEU A 105 -5.60 -20.90 7.93
C LEU A 105 -5.07 -19.66 7.21
N ASN A 106 -5.12 -19.58 5.89
CA ASN A 106 -4.74 -18.35 5.16
C ASN A 106 -5.81 -17.24 5.26
N ALA A 107 -7.09 -17.60 5.40
CA ALA A 107 -8.16 -16.60 5.56
C ALA A 107 -8.06 -15.86 6.90
N PHE A 108 -7.63 -16.53 7.97
CA PHE A 108 -7.55 -15.95 9.31
C PHE A 108 -6.59 -14.71 9.37
N PRO A 109 -5.32 -14.79 8.95
CA PRO A 109 -4.45 -13.61 8.86
C PRO A 109 -5.01 -12.50 7.97
N ALA A 110 -5.70 -12.85 6.87
CA ALA A 110 -6.28 -11.88 5.96
C ALA A 110 -7.38 -11.04 6.62
N VAL A 111 -8.29 -11.67 7.38
CA VAL A 111 -9.35 -10.97 8.13
C VAL A 111 -8.74 -10.02 9.16
N ILE A 112 -7.76 -10.48 9.94
CA ILE A 112 -7.06 -9.64 10.92
C ILE A 112 -6.34 -8.48 10.21
N GLY A 113 -5.71 -8.75 9.07
CA GLY A 113 -5.04 -7.74 8.24
C GLY A 113 -5.96 -6.64 7.77
N VAL A 114 -7.20 -6.97 7.35
CA VAL A 114 -8.21 -5.97 6.95
C VAL A 114 -8.63 -5.10 8.14
N ILE A 115 -8.90 -5.71 9.29
CA ILE A 115 -9.28 -4.97 10.50
C ILE A 115 -8.14 -4.02 10.90
N ALA A 116 -6.91 -4.52 10.96
CA ALA A 116 -5.73 -3.73 11.29
C ALA A 116 -5.51 -2.60 10.30
N MET A 117 -5.68 -2.85 8.99
CA MET A 117 -5.57 -1.84 7.93
C MET A 117 -6.53 -0.68 8.17
N ILE A 118 -7.80 -0.97 8.48
CA ILE A 118 -8.82 0.06 8.72
C ILE A 118 -8.48 0.88 9.97
N LEU A 119 -8.13 0.22 11.07
CA LEU A 119 -7.79 0.89 12.32
C LEU A 119 -6.53 1.76 12.17
N TRP A 120 -5.50 1.23 11.49
CA TRP A 120 -4.24 1.91 11.25
C TRP A 120 -4.41 3.12 10.32
N ALA A 121 -5.20 2.96 9.25
CA ALA A 121 -5.56 4.05 8.35
C ALA A 121 -6.28 5.19 9.10
N ARG A 122 -7.30 4.85 9.89
CA ARG A 122 -8.04 5.84 10.70
C ARG A 122 -7.14 6.58 11.68
N HIS A 123 -6.20 5.88 12.32
CA HIS A 123 -5.24 6.50 13.23
C HIS A 123 -4.30 7.43 12.48
N SER A 124 -3.74 7.00 11.34
CA SER A 124 -2.90 7.82 10.47
C SER A 124 -3.64 9.06 9.95
N ASP A 125 -4.93 8.95 9.62
CA ASP A 125 -5.76 10.08 9.18
C ASP A 125 -6.02 11.10 10.29
N ARG A 126 -6.28 10.62 11.52
CA ARG A 126 -6.51 11.47 12.69
C ARG A 126 -5.26 12.22 13.12
N THR A 127 -4.11 11.55 13.10
CA THR A 127 -2.83 12.15 13.50
C THR A 127 -2.18 12.96 12.38
N LYS A 128 -2.68 12.84 11.14
CA LYS A 128 -2.08 13.40 9.91
C LYS A 128 -0.63 12.97 9.70
N GLU A 129 -0.19 11.95 10.42
CA GLU A 129 1.16 11.40 10.37
C GLU A 129 1.15 10.15 9.49
N ARG A 130 1.91 10.18 8.39
CA ARG A 130 1.98 9.08 7.40
C ARG A 130 3.25 8.26 7.56
N SER A 131 4.38 8.95 7.77
CA SER A 131 5.71 8.35 7.71
C SER A 131 5.91 7.29 8.79
N TRP A 132 5.59 7.61 10.04
CA TRP A 132 5.74 6.67 11.15
C TRP A 132 4.79 5.48 11.06
N HIS A 133 3.61 5.68 10.46
CA HIS A 133 2.67 4.58 10.20
C HIS A 133 3.20 3.60 9.14
N VAL A 134 3.87 4.08 8.08
CA VAL A 134 4.53 3.21 7.11
C VAL A 134 5.73 2.50 7.73
N ILE A 135 6.59 3.25 8.46
CA ILE A 135 7.78 2.68 9.13
C ILE A 135 7.36 1.57 10.08
N GLY A 136 6.45 1.83 11.01
CA GLY A 136 6.00 0.85 12.00
C GLY A 136 5.38 -0.40 11.37
N ALA A 137 4.57 -0.21 10.33
CA ALA A 137 3.94 -1.30 9.60
C ALA A 137 4.98 -2.17 8.85
N CYS A 138 5.97 -1.56 8.18
CA CYS A 138 7.05 -2.28 7.50
C CYS A 138 7.95 -3.03 8.50
N LEU A 139 8.28 -2.42 9.64
CA LEU A 139 9.06 -3.08 10.68
C LEU A 139 8.31 -4.25 11.33
N LEU A 140 7.00 -4.11 11.56
CA LEU A 140 6.16 -5.20 12.05
C LEU A 140 6.16 -6.39 11.07
N ALA A 141 6.02 -6.12 9.78
CA ALA A 141 6.07 -7.16 8.75
C ALA A 141 7.46 -7.81 8.67
N ALA A 142 8.54 -7.02 8.74
CA ALA A 142 9.91 -7.54 8.77
C ALA A 142 10.16 -8.44 9.98
N ALA A 143 9.74 -8.01 11.17
CA ALA A 143 9.84 -8.79 12.39
C ALA A 143 9.04 -10.10 12.30
N GLY A 144 7.84 -10.06 11.71
CA GLY A 144 7.02 -11.24 11.45
C GLY A 144 7.71 -12.25 10.53
N LEU A 145 8.39 -11.80 9.45
CA LEU A 145 9.14 -12.67 8.54
C LEU A 145 10.39 -13.27 9.22
N ILE A 146 11.11 -12.48 10.02
CA ILE A 146 12.25 -12.98 10.81
C ILE A 146 11.74 -14.04 11.79
N TYR A 147 10.63 -13.78 12.48
CA TYR A 147 10.03 -14.74 13.39
C TYR A 147 9.60 -16.02 12.66
N ALA A 148 8.94 -15.91 11.49
CA ALA A 148 8.55 -17.04 10.67
C ALA A 148 9.74 -17.96 10.28
N GLY A 149 10.90 -17.36 10.03
CA GLY A 149 12.13 -18.11 9.69
C GLY A 149 12.78 -18.87 10.86
N ASN A 150 12.36 -18.60 12.11
CA ASN A 150 12.95 -19.16 13.33
C ASN A 150 12.02 -20.10 14.12
N VAL A 151 10.78 -20.28 13.67
CA VAL A 151 9.78 -21.09 14.38
C VAL A 151 9.48 -22.38 13.63
N SER A 152 9.08 -23.41 14.37
CA SER A 152 8.91 -24.77 13.85
C SER A 152 7.54 -25.40 14.13
N THR A 153 6.61 -24.68 14.77
CA THR A 153 5.24 -25.18 15.01
C THR A 153 4.24 -24.44 14.17
N LEU A 154 3.16 -25.12 13.76
CA LEU A 154 2.09 -24.48 12.96
C LEU A 154 1.51 -23.24 13.66
N PHE A 155 1.29 -23.31 14.99
CA PHE A 155 0.76 -22.18 15.74
C PHE A 155 1.67 -20.95 15.66
N THR A 156 2.97 -21.12 15.91
CA THR A 156 3.95 -20.00 15.87
C THR A 156 4.12 -19.44 14.46
N VAL A 157 4.08 -20.31 13.43
CA VAL A 157 4.07 -19.87 12.03
C VAL A 157 2.81 -19.05 11.74
N MET A 158 1.65 -19.47 12.20
CA MET A 158 0.39 -18.70 11.99
C MET A 158 0.43 -17.32 12.65
N VAL A 159 1.01 -17.22 13.86
CA VAL A 159 1.25 -15.93 14.53
C VAL A 159 2.17 -15.06 13.66
N ALA A 160 3.28 -15.62 13.19
CA ALA A 160 4.23 -14.92 12.33
C ALA A 160 3.58 -14.41 11.03
N LEU A 161 2.86 -15.29 10.30
CA LEU A 161 2.14 -14.92 9.07
C LEU A 161 1.07 -13.84 9.33
N THR A 162 0.43 -13.87 10.49
CA THR A 162 -0.53 -12.82 10.88
C THR A 162 0.18 -11.47 11.08
N LEU A 163 1.32 -11.43 11.78
CA LEU A 163 2.11 -10.20 11.95
C LEU A 163 2.56 -9.63 10.60
N VAL A 164 3.03 -10.48 9.69
CA VAL A 164 3.41 -10.07 8.32
C VAL A 164 2.23 -9.50 7.57
N THR A 165 1.09 -10.20 7.58
CA THR A 165 -0.13 -9.76 6.88
C THR A 165 -0.65 -8.43 7.42
N VAL A 166 -0.67 -8.26 8.75
CA VAL A 166 -1.05 -7.02 9.42
C VAL A 166 -0.12 -5.88 8.99
N GLY A 167 1.20 -6.08 9.07
CA GLY A 167 2.17 -5.05 8.71
C GLY A 167 2.05 -4.62 7.25
N ILE A 168 1.99 -5.58 6.30
CA ILE A 168 1.85 -5.27 4.88
C ILE A 168 0.53 -4.56 4.59
N SER A 169 -0.59 -5.04 5.15
CA SER A 169 -1.90 -4.45 4.93
C SER A 169 -2.00 -3.04 5.51
N ALA A 170 -1.50 -2.85 6.73
CA ALA A 170 -1.50 -1.56 7.41
C ALA A 170 -0.60 -0.51 6.73
N SER A 171 0.47 -0.92 6.03
CA SER A 171 1.37 0.01 5.33
C SER A 171 0.72 0.70 4.12
N LYS A 172 -0.26 0.06 3.46
CA LYS A 172 -0.81 0.51 2.18
C LYS A 172 -1.52 1.87 2.23
N PRO A 173 -2.52 2.10 3.11
CA PRO A 173 -3.25 3.37 3.10
C PRO A 173 -2.34 4.59 3.32
N PRO A 174 -1.48 4.65 4.36
CA PRO A 174 -0.59 5.78 4.54
C PRO A 174 0.45 5.90 3.41
N LEU A 175 0.96 4.81 2.84
CA LEU A 175 1.89 4.84 1.72
C LEU A 175 1.27 5.50 0.49
N TRP A 176 0.05 5.11 0.10
CA TRP A 176 -0.62 5.63 -1.09
C TRP A 176 -1.14 7.06 -0.93
N SER A 177 -1.25 7.56 0.31
CA SER A 177 -1.55 8.97 0.55
C SER A 177 -0.32 9.88 0.47
N MET A 178 0.91 9.35 0.56
CA MET A 178 2.12 10.18 0.55
C MET A 178 2.39 10.90 -0.79
N PRO A 179 2.22 10.29 -1.98
CA PRO A 179 2.47 10.98 -3.26
C PRO A 179 1.62 12.24 -3.43
N THR A 180 0.38 12.23 -2.95
CA THR A 180 -0.54 13.37 -3.09
C THR A 180 -0.17 14.56 -2.21
N LEU A 181 0.72 14.39 -1.24
CA LEU A 181 1.21 15.47 -0.40
C LEU A 181 2.16 16.42 -1.13
N PHE A 182 2.83 15.94 -2.20
CA PHE A 182 3.84 16.74 -2.91
C PHE A 182 3.69 16.71 -4.43
N LEU A 183 2.82 15.88 -4.99
CA LEU A 183 2.52 15.83 -6.42
C LEU A 183 1.09 16.30 -6.68
N SER A 184 0.89 16.97 -7.81
CA SER A 184 -0.43 17.42 -8.28
C SER A 184 -0.53 17.29 -9.82
N GLY A 185 -1.76 17.24 -10.33
CA GLY A 185 -2.04 17.19 -11.76
C GLY A 185 -1.32 16.07 -12.52
N PRO A 186 -0.77 16.34 -13.72
CA PRO A 186 -0.09 15.33 -14.54
C PRO A 186 1.13 14.70 -13.87
N ALA A 187 1.85 15.45 -13.02
CA ALA A 187 2.98 14.92 -12.27
C ALA A 187 2.55 13.87 -11.23
N ALA A 188 1.38 14.05 -10.59
CA ALA A 188 0.85 13.06 -9.66
C ALA A 188 0.49 11.75 -10.38
N ALA A 189 -0.19 11.84 -11.53
CA ALA A 189 -0.53 10.67 -12.32
C ALA A 189 0.72 9.88 -12.75
N ALA A 190 1.73 10.58 -13.30
CA ALA A 190 2.99 9.97 -13.72
C ALA A 190 3.78 9.38 -12.54
N GLY A 191 3.86 10.10 -11.42
CA GLY A 191 4.54 9.64 -10.21
C GLY A 191 3.88 8.40 -9.60
N ILE A 192 2.55 8.39 -9.48
CA ILE A 192 1.79 7.23 -8.99
C ILE A 192 1.98 6.02 -9.92
N ALA A 193 1.94 6.24 -11.24
CA ALA A 193 2.20 5.19 -12.22
C ALA A 193 3.61 4.61 -12.08
N ALA A 194 4.63 5.45 -11.89
CA ALA A 194 6.01 5.02 -11.68
C ALA A 194 6.17 4.21 -10.38
N ILE A 195 5.59 4.70 -9.27
CA ILE A 195 5.59 3.98 -7.99
C ILE A 195 4.97 2.60 -8.16
N ASN A 196 3.81 2.53 -8.83
CA ASN A 196 3.11 1.26 -9.05
C ASN A 196 3.91 0.32 -9.95
N SER A 197 4.43 0.80 -11.09
CA SER A 197 5.16 -0.03 -12.05
C SER A 197 6.46 -0.59 -11.45
N ILE A 198 7.29 0.27 -10.85
CA ILE A 198 8.55 -0.16 -10.24
C ILE A 198 8.28 -1.03 -9.00
N GLY A 199 7.33 -0.61 -8.16
CA GLY A 199 7.00 -1.32 -6.93
C GLY A 199 6.47 -2.74 -7.18
N ASN A 200 5.66 -2.95 -8.23
CA ASN A 200 5.15 -4.28 -8.57
C ASN A 200 6.25 -5.27 -9.01
N LEU A 201 7.42 -4.80 -9.46
CA LEU A 201 8.57 -5.68 -9.71
C LEU A 201 9.00 -6.44 -8.43
N GLY A 202 8.77 -5.86 -7.25
CA GLY A 202 8.97 -6.56 -5.98
C GLY A 202 8.13 -7.84 -5.86
N GLY A 203 6.93 -7.83 -6.43
CA GLY A 203 6.06 -9.01 -6.48
C GLY A 203 6.61 -10.18 -7.30
N PHE A 204 7.51 -9.91 -8.22
CA PHE A 204 8.27 -10.93 -8.93
C PHE A 204 9.53 -11.31 -8.15
N VAL A 205 10.32 -10.32 -7.74
CA VAL A 205 11.63 -10.54 -7.11
C VAL A 205 11.51 -11.26 -5.76
N GLY A 206 10.55 -10.91 -4.92
CA GLY A 206 10.37 -11.51 -3.60
C GLY A 206 10.20 -13.04 -3.68
N PRO A 207 9.13 -13.54 -4.32
CA PRO A 207 8.91 -14.99 -4.47
C PRO A 207 10.02 -15.73 -5.23
N MET A 208 10.57 -15.12 -6.28
CA MET A 208 11.67 -15.67 -7.06
C MET A 208 12.90 -15.91 -6.17
N MET A 209 13.30 -14.92 -5.40
CA MET A 209 14.47 -15.04 -4.52
C MET A 209 14.28 -16.10 -3.43
N ILE A 210 13.08 -16.22 -2.88
CA ILE A 210 12.79 -17.33 -1.95
C ILE A 210 12.93 -18.67 -2.63
N GLY A 211 12.44 -18.82 -3.87
CA GLY A 211 12.58 -20.05 -4.66
C GLY A 211 14.05 -20.43 -4.85
N VAL A 212 14.85 -19.50 -5.38
CA VAL A 212 16.29 -19.69 -5.62
C VAL A 212 17.04 -20.02 -4.33
N ILE A 213 16.81 -19.26 -3.25
CA ILE A 213 17.48 -19.49 -1.96
C ILE A 213 17.10 -20.85 -1.38
N ARG A 214 15.82 -21.24 -1.49
CA ARG A 214 15.34 -22.54 -1.04
C ARG A 214 15.98 -23.70 -1.81
N GLU A 215 16.13 -23.61 -3.12
CA GLU A 215 16.80 -24.61 -3.94
C GLU A 215 18.27 -24.80 -3.50
N GLN A 216 18.95 -23.72 -3.15
CA GLN A 216 20.35 -23.75 -2.75
C GLN A 216 20.55 -24.19 -1.28
N THR A 217 19.66 -23.82 -0.38
CA THR A 217 19.83 -24.01 1.06
C THR A 217 18.93 -25.10 1.66
N GLY A 218 17.94 -25.58 0.92
CA GLY A 218 16.90 -26.50 1.41
C GLY A 218 15.91 -25.86 2.41
N SER A 219 16.02 -24.56 2.71
CA SER A 219 15.24 -23.88 3.73
C SER A 219 14.54 -22.60 3.22
N TYR A 220 13.36 -22.33 3.74
CA TYR A 220 12.65 -21.06 3.50
C TYR A 220 13.22 -19.89 4.29
N SER A 221 13.91 -20.14 5.42
CA SER A 221 14.28 -19.10 6.39
C SER A 221 15.13 -17.98 5.78
N TRP A 222 16.15 -18.32 5.00
CA TRP A 222 17.01 -17.33 4.36
C TRP A 222 16.27 -16.47 3.34
N GLY A 223 15.31 -17.06 2.61
CA GLY A 223 14.44 -16.32 1.70
C GLY A 223 13.50 -15.36 2.42
N LEU A 224 12.95 -15.78 3.57
CA LEU A 224 12.14 -14.92 4.42
C LEU A 224 12.96 -13.75 5.01
N TYR A 225 14.22 -14.00 5.39
CA TYR A 225 15.13 -12.94 5.87
C TYR A 225 15.48 -11.95 4.76
N PHE A 226 15.64 -12.41 3.53
CA PHE A 226 15.84 -11.51 2.38
C PHE A 226 14.66 -10.54 2.23
N VAL A 227 13.42 -11.05 2.24
CA VAL A 227 12.22 -10.20 2.13
C VAL A 227 12.05 -9.30 3.36
N ALA A 228 12.40 -9.78 4.56
CA ALA A 228 12.44 -8.95 5.76
C ALA A 228 13.42 -7.79 5.62
N GLY A 229 14.58 -8.03 5.01
CA GLY A 229 15.56 -7.00 4.67
C GLY A 229 15.01 -5.93 3.72
N LEU A 230 14.24 -6.32 2.71
CA LEU A 230 13.56 -5.37 1.81
C LEU A 230 12.54 -4.49 2.56
N LEU A 231 11.78 -5.06 3.49
CA LEU A 231 10.83 -4.32 4.32
C LEU A 231 11.52 -3.39 5.31
N ALA A 232 12.63 -3.83 5.91
CA ALA A 232 13.46 -2.98 6.78
C ALA A 232 14.09 -1.82 5.98
N LEU A 233 14.56 -2.09 4.76
CA LEU A 233 15.03 -1.05 3.84
C LEU A 233 13.91 -0.07 3.49
N SER A 234 12.69 -0.54 3.26
CA SER A 234 11.51 0.31 3.03
C SER A 234 11.26 1.25 4.21
N ALA A 235 11.32 0.73 5.44
CA ALA A 235 11.18 1.55 6.65
C ALA A 235 12.30 2.61 6.76
N LEU A 236 13.55 2.24 6.47
CA LEU A 236 14.70 3.15 6.47
C LEU A 236 14.55 4.27 5.44
N VAL A 237 14.10 3.93 4.23
CA VAL A 237 13.87 4.92 3.15
C VAL A 237 12.82 5.95 3.58
N VAL A 238 11.69 5.51 4.15
CA VAL A 238 10.65 6.43 4.64
C VAL A 238 11.20 7.30 5.78
N MET A 239 11.99 6.74 6.68
CA MET A 239 12.61 7.49 7.77
C MET A 239 13.54 8.59 7.25
N ILE A 240 14.37 8.29 6.25
CA ILE A 240 15.26 9.28 5.61
C ILE A 240 14.45 10.37 4.91
N LEU A 241 13.38 10.01 4.18
CA LEU A 241 12.50 10.98 3.53
C LEU A 241 11.85 11.94 4.54
N SER A 242 11.31 11.39 5.63
CA SER A 242 10.69 12.17 6.69
C SER A 242 11.68 13.12 7.37
N ALA A 243 12.89 12.64 7.67
CA ALA A 243 13.94 13.46 8.27
C ALA A 243 14.39 14.61 7.36
N ARG A 244 14.40 14.40 6.04
CA ARG A 244 14.71 15.47 5.07
C ARG A 244 13.59 16.50 4.94
N ALA A 245 12.34 16.04 4.95
CA ALA A 245 11.18 16.93 4.90
C ALA A 245 11.14 17.89 6.10
N ASN A 246 11.47 17.40 7.30
CA ASN A 246 11.50 18.21 8.52
C ASN A 246 12.69 19.20 8.57
N LYS A 247 13.74 19.02 7.78
CA LYS A 247 14.90 19.91 7.73
C LYS A 247 14.77 21.04 6.70
N SER A 248 13.79 21.00 5.78
CA SER A 248 13.50 22.09 4.87
C SER A 248 12.74 23.18 5.64
N PRO A 249 13.31 24.39 5.84
CA PRO A 249 12.60 25.45 6.54
C PRO A 249 11.34 25.80 5.75
N THR A 250 10.21 25.82 6.42
CA THR A 250 9.01 26.51 5.94
C THR A 250 9.43 27.93 5.60
N ALA A 251 9.36 28.32 4.33
CA ALA A 251 9.45 29.71 3.95
C ALA A 251 8.39 30.45 4.78
N GLU A 252 8.84 31.28 5.71
CA GLU A 252 7.99 32.17 6.49
C GLU A 252 7.14 32.95 5.49
N LEU A 253 5.82 32.73 5.55
CA LEU A 253 4.88 33.62 4.89
C LEU A 253 5.08 35.00 5.52
N PRO A 254 5.33 36.06 4.73
CA PRO A 254 5.43 37.39 5.28
C PRO A 254 4.09 37.73 5.95
N HIS A 255 4.16 38.08 7.23
CA HIS A 255 3.01 38.59 7.98
C HIS A 255 2.43 39.77 7.21
N PRO A 256 1.10 39.84 6.96
CA PRO A 256 0.50 41.03 6.41
C PRO A 256 0.70 42.15 7.41
N HIS A 257 1.44 43.17 7.02
CA HIS A 257 1.57 44.40 7.76
C HIS A 257 0.17 45.03 7.89
N THR A 258 -0.39 44.98 9.09
CA THR A 258 -1.55 45.80 9.49
C THR A 258 -1.11 47.27 9.50
N HIS A 259 -1.65 48.04 8.57
CA HIS A 259 -1.77 49.51 8.66
C HIS A 259 -3.22 49.85 8.83
#